data_057f1a6ef883c7d5eea1d7083450950e
#
_entry.id   057f1a6ef883c7d5eea1d7083450950e
#
_cell.length_a   1.000
_cell.length_b   1.000
_cell.length_c   1.000
_cell.angle_alpha   90.00
_cell.angle_beta   90.00
_cell.angle_gamma   90.00
#
_symmetry.space_group_name_H-M   'P 1'
#
loop_
_entity.id
_entity.type
_entity.pdbx_description
1 polymer ?
#
loop_
_entity_poly.entity_id
_entity_poly.type
_entity_poly.pdbx_seq_one_letter_code
_entity_poly.pdbx_strand_id
1 'polypeptide(L)'
;MPYNLKKIAEESGYSISTVSRVINGKGRISQKTKDEILKIAKEHHYVPNQVARSLKNSKTNTIGIIVPDIRDYFNLVIKAADNVFSTEGYSILLADSNEDPEKEENYIRLMYEKRVDGLILATVAEEHEALEMYFQSGVPVIFIDNLPHVKPEYEDCVLLDNSRASALAVECLAKAGHEQIAVIVGNERETTGLERLRGFRNALEDHGLKAIPELMKKGDYQVEGGYRCMRELLEAREAHPFTAVYVSSYKMSCGALKAIREQGLRIPEDVAVVAFDFLDETGLNVPSITTITQPTESIGTIAANRMLARLRCEKGTEIIAQRILLAPALQKGDSSRR
;
A
#
# COMPACT_ATOMS: atom_id res chain seq x y z
N MET A 1 -9.28 41.65 4.92
CA MET A 1 -9.75 40.50 5.73
C MET A 1 -10.47 39.54 4.79
N PRO A 2 -10.29 38.23 4.92
CA PRO A 2 -10.98 37.26 4.08
C PRO A 2 -12.49 37.39 4.23
N TYR A 3 -13.22 37.23 3.13
CA TYR A 3 -14.68 37.30 3.11
C TYR A 3 -15.24 36.10 3.92
N ASN A 4 -16.26 36.33 4.74
CA ASN A 4 -16.77 35.33 5.66
C ASN A 4 -18.32 35.28 5.66
N LEU A 5 -18.90 34.24 6.32
CA LEU A 5 -20.35 34.06 6.38
C LEU A 5 -21.11 35.27 6.92
N LYS A 6 -20.49 36.07 7.81
CA LYS A 6 -21.10 37.25 8.38
C LYS A 6 -21.26 38.34 7.31
N LYS A 7 -20.24 38.55 6.46
CA LYS A 7 -20.30 39.51 5.35
C LYS A 7 -21.32 39.11 4.28
N ILE A 8 -21.42 37.80 3.96
CA ILE A 8 -22.49 37.33 3.05
C ILE A 8 -23.86 37.57 3.65
N ALA A 9 -24.04 37.40 4.96
CA ALA A 9 -25.29 37.65 5.64
C ALA A 9 -25.67 39.16 5.63
N GLU A 10 -24.69 40.03 5.89
CA GLU A 10 -24.85 41.48 5.84
C GLU A 10 -25.27 41.96 4.42
N GLU A 11 -24.62 41.43 3.38
CA GLU A 11 -24.87 41.83 1.99
C GLU A 11 -26.17 41.25 1.42
N SER A 12 -26.47 39.99 1.76
CA SER A 12 -27.69 39.31 1.30
C SER A 12 -28.96 39.69 2.08
N GLY A 13 -28.81 40.32 3.25
CA GLY A 13 -29.93 40.62 4.16
C GLY A 13 -30.50 39.38 4.90
N TYR A 14 -29.87 38.23 4.77
CA TYR A 14 -30.31 36.99 5.45
C TYR A 14 -29.52 36.76 6.73
N SER A 15 -30.08 35.95 7.65
CA SER A 15 -29.37 35.57 8.86
C SER A 15 -28.15 34.68 8.55
N ILE A 16 -27.11 34.75 9.40
CA ILE A 16 -25.92 33.92 9.29
C ILE A 16 -26.30 32.41 9.26
N SER A 17 -27.33 32.02 10.00
CA SER A 17 -27.83 30.66 10.02
C SER A 17 -28.45 30.23 8.67
N THR A 18 -29.17 31.14 8.01
CA THR A 18 -29.74 30.92 6.67
C THR A 18 -28.62 30.79 5.64
N VAL A 19 -27.67 31.73 5.64
CA VAL A 19 -26.48 31.67 4.77
C VAL A 19 -25.70 30.39 4.97
N SER A 20 -25.42 30.01 6.22
CA SER A 20 -24.73 28.78 6.54
C SER A 20 -25.46 27.52 6.04
N ARG A 21 -26.80 27.50 6.12
CA ARG A 21 -27.61 26.38 5.59
C ARG A 21 -27.54 26.31 4.06
N VAL A 22 -27.61 27.44 3.38
CA VAL A 22 -27.49 27.48 1.91
C VAL A 22 -26.12 27.01 1.44
N ILE A 23 -25.06 27.57 2.01
CA ILE A 23 -23.67 27.21 1.67
C ILE A 23 -23.37 25.72 1.94
N ASN A 24 -24.02 25.14 2.96
CA ASN A 24 -23.84 23.72 3.29
C ASN A 24 -24.90 22.79 2.66
N GLY A 25 -25.75 23.29 1.77
CA GLY A 25 -26.79 22.50 1.11
C GLY A 25 -27.86 21.91 2.06
N LYS A 26 -28.03 22.50 3.27
CA LYS A 26 -28.91 21.94 4.32
C LYS A 26 -30.18 22.75 4.47
N GLY A 27 -31.29 22.08 4.75
CA GLY A 27 -32.59 22.70 5.08
C GLY A 27 -33.46 23.04 3.85
N ARG A 28 -34.77 23.22 4.12
CA ARG A 28 -35.75 23.65 3.10
C ARG A 28 -35.69 25.16 2.97
N ILE A 29 -34.96 25.69 1.97
CA ILE A 29 -34.81 27.10 1.66
C ILE A 29 -35.26 27.29 0.23
N SER A 30 -35.98 28.43 -0.05
CA SER A 30 -36.47 28.73 -1.39
C SER A 30 -35.35 28.82 -2.42
N GLN A 31 -35.62 28.41 -3.66
CA GLN A 31 -34.61 28.47 -4.72
C GLN A 31 -34.08 29.89 -4.92
N LYS A 32 -34.96 30.86 -4.89
CA LYS A 32 -34.60 32.29 -4.98
C LYS A 32 -33.57 32.71 -3.94
N THR A 33 -33.78 32.34 -2.67
CA THR A 33 -32.84 32.66 -1.57
C THR A 33 -31.49 31.92 -1.75
N LYS A 34 -31.53 30.69 -2.25
CA LYS A 34 -30.29 29.97 -2.55
C LYS A 34 -29.49 30.67 -3.63
N ASP A 35 -30.12 31.02 -4.73
CA ASP A 35 -29.48 31.66 -5.88
C ASP A 35 -28.85 33.01 -5.51
N GLU A 36 -29.54 33.83 -4.71
CA GLU A 36 -29.02 35.11 -4.22
C GLU A 36 -27.77 34.93 -3.34
N ILE A 37 -27.81 34.02 -2.36
CA ILE A 37 -26.68 33.78 -1.45
C ILE A 37 -25.51 33.18 -2.19
N LEU A 38 -25.72 32.17 -3.08
CA LEU A 38 -24.69 31.56 -3.87
C LEU A 38 -24.04 32.50 -4.88
N LYS A 39 -24.82 33.47 -5.42
CA LYS A 39 -24.30 34.51 -6.30
C LYS A 39 -23.30 35.38 -5.56
N ILE A 40 -23.66 35.93 -4.39
CA ILE A 40 -22.77 36.73 -3.55
C ILE A 40 -21.51 35.93 -3.16
N ALA A 41 -21.68 34.71 -2.72
CA ALA A 41 -20.54 33.83 -2.36
C ALA A 41 -19.59 33.66 -3.55
N LYS A 42 -20.09 33.48 -4.77
CA LYS A 42 -19.30 33.31 -5.99
C LYS A 42 -18.61 34.62 -6.41
N GLU A 43 -19.30 35.76 -6.33
CA GLU A 43 -18.76 37.09 -6.67
C GLU A 43 -17.55 37.42 -5.78
N HIS A 44 -17.60 37.03 -4.52
CA HIS A 44 -16.54 37.29 -3.56
C HIS A 44 -15.56 36.11 -3.39
N HIS A 45 -15.61 35.14 -4.27
CA HIS A 45 -14.75 33.94 -4.20
C HIS A 45 -14.73 33.30 -2.79
N TYR A 46 -15.89 33.30 -2.12
CA TYR A 46 -15.99 32.78 -0.77
C TYR A 46 -15.79 31.24 -0.79
N VAL A 47 -14.78 30.79 -0.10
CA VAL A 47 -14.53 29.35 0.15
C VAL A 47 -14.94 29.04 1.60
N PRO A 48 -15.84 28.07 1.83
CA PRO A 48 -16.21 27.66 3.16
C PRO A 48 -14.98 27.24 3.97
N ASN A 49 -14.84 27.79 5.19
CA ASN A 49 -13.74 27.40 6.06
C ASN A 49 -13.99 25.97 6.60
N GLN A 50 -13.23 25.01 6.06
CA GLN A 50 -13.34 23.62 6.46
C GLN A 50 -12.98 23.40 7.94
N VAL A 51 -12.03 24.17 8.50
CA VAL A 51 -11.66 24.10 9.92
C VAL A 51 -12.86 24.48 10.82
N ALA A 52 -13.61 25.54 10.46
CA ALA A 52 -14.82 25.91 11.20
C ALA A 52 -15.96 24.89 11.06
N ARG A 53 -16.00 24.18 9.93
CA ARG A 53 -16.97 23.10 9.67
C ARG A 53 -16.62 21.84 10.46
N SER A 54 -15.34 21.43 10.48
CA SER A 54 -14.86 20.24 11.19
C SER A 54 -15.03 20.40 12.70
N LEU A 55 -14.83 21.60 13.26
CA LEU A 55 -15.09 21.89 14.67
C LEU A 55 -16.58 21.67 15.06
N LYS A 56 -17.51 21.90 14.13
CA LYS A 56 -18.94 21.73 14.37
C LYS A 56 -19.40 20.29 14.17
N ASN A 57 -18.79 19.55 13.24
CA ASN A 57 -19.25 18.21 12.84
C ASN A 57 -18.35 17.10 13.36
N SER A 58 -17.22 17.41 14.04
CA SER A 58 -16.18 16.46 14.49
C SER A 58 -15.65 15.55 13.36
N LYS A 59 -15.78 15.98 12.09
CA LYS A 59 -15.29 15.24 10.91
C LYS A 59 -14.56 16.19 9.96
N THR A 60 -13.43 15.75 9.46
CA THR A 60 -12.59 16.51 8.50
C THR A 60 -12.83 16.07 7.06
N ASN A 61 -13.48 14.94 6.84
CA ASN A 61 -13.59 14.22 5.56
C ASN A 61 -12.21 14.02 4.92
N THR A 62 -11.23 13.66 5.73
CA THR A 62 -9.85 13.42 5.30
C THR A 62 -9.39 12.07 5.83
N ILE A 63 -8.84 11.24 4.94
CA ILE A 63 -8.22 9.97 5.28
C ILE A 63 -6.71 10.13 5.16
N GLY A 64 -5.97 9.76 6.20
CA GLY A 64 -4.52 9.64 6.14
C GLY A 64 -4.12 8.36 5.42
N ILE A 65 -3.14 8.44 4.53
CA ILE A 65 -2.48 7.26 3.95
C ILE A 65 -0.98 7.45 4.13
N ILE A 66 -0.33 6.48 4.79
CA ILE A 66 1.12 6.45 4.97
C ILE A 66 1.64 5.20 4.28
N VAL A 67 2.63 5.36 3.41
CA VAL A 67 3.27 4.28 2.65
C VAL A 67 4.78 4.43 2.67
N PRO A 68 5.55 3.33 2.53
CA PRO A 68 7.03 3.40 2.50
C PRO A 68 7.59 4.01 1.22
N ASP A 69 6.86 3.97 0.12
CA ASP A 69 7.25 4.57 -1.16
C ASP A 69 6.01 4.80 -2.03
N ILE A 70 5.76 6.04 -2.47
CA ILE A 70 4.60 6.37 -3.33
C ILE A 70 4.74 5.91 -4.79
N ARG A 71 5.85 5.33 -5.18
CA ARG A 71 6.07 4.84 -6.54
C ARG A 71 5.50 3.44 -6.74
N ASP A 72 5.44 3.04 -8.00
CA ASP A 72 5.15 1.68 -8.43
C ASP A 72 3.87 1.09 -7.79
N TYR A 73 4.01 0.05 -6.98
CA TYR A 73 2.94 -0.68 -6.32
C TYR A 73 1.97 0.22 -5.54
N PHE A 74 2.49 1.06 -4.65
CA PHE A 74 1.64 1.90 -3.78
C PHE A 74 0.89 2.98 -4.54
N ASN A 75 1.45 3.52 -5.63
CA ASN A 75 0.73 4.47 -6.48
C ASN A 75 -0.59 3.88 -7.02
N LEU A 76 -0.57 2.62 -7.46
CA LEU A 76 -1.77 1.94 -7.96
C LEU A 76 -2.79 1.67 -6.86
N VAL A 77 -2.34 1.26 -5.67
CA VAL A 77 -3.19 1.06 -4.48
C VAL A 77 -3.83 2.37 -4.03
N ILE A 78 -3.05 3.46 -3.94
CA ILE A 78 -3.53 4.78 -3.54
C ILE A 78 -4.56 5.30 -4.56
N LYS A 79 -4.30 5.16 -5.87
CA LYS A 79 -5.23 5.57 -6.92
C LYS A 79 -6.57 4.83 -6.82
N ALA A 80 -6.54 3.53 -6.56
CA ALA A 80 -7.75 2.74 -6.38
C ALA A 80 -8.54 3.18 -5.13
N ALA A 81 -7.85 3.46 -4.02
CA ALA A 81 -8.47 3.97 -2.80
C ALA A 81 -9.07 5.38 -3.01
N ASP A 82 -8.36 6.28 -3.72
CA ASP A 82 -8.84 7.64 -4.02
C ASP A 82 -10.11 7.62 -4.86
N ASN A 83 -10.21 6.73 -5.84
CA ASN A 83 -11.42 6.54 -6.63
C ASN A 83 -12.65 6.24 -5.76
N VAL A 84 -12.48 5.45 -4.70
CA VAL A 84 -13.56 5.15 -3.74
C VAL A 84 -13.84 6.34 -2.84
N PHE A 85 -12.81 6.94 -2.23
CA PHE A 85 -12.95 8.02 -1.26
C PHE A 85 -13.53 9.29 -1.87
N SER A 86 -13.10 9.67 -3.08
CA SER A 86 -13.59 10.86 -3.78
C SER A 86 -15.08 10.81 -4.08
N THR A 87 -15.63 9.64 -4.42
CA THR A 87 -17.09 9.47 -4.64
C THR A 87 -17.89 9.65 -3.36
N GLU A 88 -17.29 9.42 -2.19
CA GLU A 88 -17.89 9.57 -0.87
C GLU A 88 -17.58 10.93 -0.21
N GLY A 89 -16.90 11.81 -0.93
CA GLY A 89 -16.58 13.18 -0.48
C GLY A 89 -15.43 13.24 0.54
N TYR A 90 -14.58 12.22 0.58
CA TYR A 90 -13.33 12.23 1.34
C TYR A 90 -12.16 12.66 0.46
N SER A 91 -11.20 13.33 1.07
CA SER A 91 -9.89 13.64 0.49
C SER A 91 -8.80 12.80 1.15
N ILE A 92 -7.72 12.54 0.43
CA ILE A 92 -6.55 11.83 0.97
C ILE A 92 -5.49 12.84 1.41
N LEU A 93 -4.91 12.61 2.59
CA LEU A 93 -3.66 13.20 3.04
C LEU A 93 -2.59 12.11 2.98
N LEU A 94 -1.67 12.24 2.01
CA LEU A 94 -0.66 11.23 1.72
C LEU A 94 0.68 11.59 2.34
N ALA A 95 1.37 10.60 2.91
CA ALA A 95 2.74 10.70 3.37
C ALA A 95 3.58 9.50 2.90
N ASP A 96 4.84 9.77 2.60
CA ASP A 96 5.87 8.83 2.19
C ASP A 96 6.95 8.75 3.26
N SER A 97 7.04 7.61 3.95
CA SER A 97 8.03 7.39 5.01
C SER A 97 9.43 7.12 4.47
N ASN A 98 9.55 6.77 3.18
CA ASN A 98 10.82 6.43 2.53
C ASN A 98 11.59 5.30 3.26
N GLU A 99 10.87 4.25 3.67
CA GLU A 99 11.39 3.10 4.42
C GLU A 99 12.03 3.47 5.79
N ASP A 100 11.69 4.64 6.33
CA ASP A 100 12.24 5.15 7.60
C ASP A 100 11.19 5.03 8.71
N PRO A 101 11.41 4.14 9.73
CA PRO A 101 10.48 3.94 10.82
C PRO A 101 10.26 5.17 11.70
N GLU A 102 11.29 6.01 11.90
CA GLU A 102 11.15 7.23 12.71
C GLU A 102 10.29 8.27 11.98
N LYS A 103 10.49 8.40 10.67
CA LYS A 103 9.68 9.27 9.82
C LYS A 103 8.24 8.79 9.76
N GLU A 104 8.02 7.46 9.69
CA GLU A 104 6.69 6.85 9.72
C GLU A 104 5.97 7.17 11.03
N GLU A 105 6.62 6.95 12.18
CA GLU A 105 6.10 7.30 13.51
C GLU A 105 5.69 8.78 13.62
N ASN A 106 6.53 9.69 13.08
CA ASN A 106 6.24 11.12 13.05
C ASN A 106 5.02 11.44 12.16
N TYR A 107 4.86 10.75 11.02
CA TYR A 107 3.69 10.92 10.17
C TYR A 107 2.41 10.37 10.79
N ILE A 108 2.47 9.26 11.53
CA ILE A 108 1.33 8.74 12.28
C ILE A 108 0.84 9.80 13.28
N ARG A 109 1.75 10.42 14.06
CA ARG A 109 1.44 11.53 14.98
C ARG A 109 0.87 12.74 14.24
N LEU A 110 1.49 13.16 13.14
CA LEU A 110 1.05 14.30 12.34
C LEU A 110 -0.37 14.10 11.78
N MET A 111 -0.70 12.91 11.25
CA MET A 111 -2.03 12.60 10.75
C MET A 111 -3.08 12.70 11.86
N TYR A 112 -2.74 12.21 13.07
CA TYR A 112 -3.60 12.34 14.24
C TYR A 112 -3.83 13.81 14.64
N GLU A 113 -2.78 14.64 14.67
CA GLU A 113 -2.86 16.08 14.94
C GLU A 113 -3.68 16.83 13.88
N LYS A 114 -3.60 16.41 12.61
CA LYS A 114 -4.43 16.92 11.49
C LYS A 114 -5.87 16.42 11.59
N ARG A 115 -6.19 15.55 12.55
CA ARG A 115 -7.54 14.99 12.78
C ARG A 115 -8.09 14.29 11.56
N VAL A 116 -7.28 13.44 10.92
CA VAL A 116 -7.82 12.56 9.89
C VAL A 116 -8.93 11.69 10.48
N ASP A 117 -9.96 11.41 9.70
CA ASP A 117 -11.10 10.61 10.16
C ASP A 117 -10.76 9.12 10.23
N GLY A 118 -9.70 8.68 9.54
CA GLY A 118 -9.15 7.34 9.56
C GLY A 118 -7.75 7.30 8.96
N LEU A 119 -7.00 6.23 9.24
CA LEU A 119 -5.64 6.00 8.76
C LEU A 119 -5.54 4.69 7.99
N ILE A 120 -4.97 4.72 6.77
CA ILE A 120 -4.48 3.53 6.07
C ILE A 120 -2.96 3.54 6.18
N LEU A 121 -2.38 2.44 6.65
CA LEU A 121 -0.96 2.35 6.95
C LEU A 121 -0.34 1.10 6.31
N ALA A 122 0.68 1.31 5.46
CA ALA A 122 1.64 0.29 5.05
C ALA A 122 2.91 0.51 5.88
N THR A 123 3.08 -0.28 6.93
CA THR A 123 4.15 -0.07 7.90
C THR A 123 5.48 -0.71 7.49
N VAL A 124 6.59 -0.10 7.92
CA VAL A 124 7.96 -0.65 7.85
C VAL A 124 8.52 -1.02 9.22
N ALA A 125 7.73 -0.86 10.29
CA ALA A 125 8.14 -1.19 11.65
C ALA A 125 7.24 -2.25 12.28
N GLU A 126 7.82 -2.98 13.24
CA GLU A 126 7.09 -4.00 14.00
C GLU A 126 6.11 -3.37 15.00
N GLU A 127 6.41 -2.18 15.51
CA GLU A 127 5.62 -1.48 16.55
C GLU A 127 5.63 0.02 16.33
N HIS A 128 4.54 0.68 16.71
CA HIS A 128 4.40 2.14 16.72
C HIS A 128 3.66 2.62 17.98
N GLU A 129 4.31 3.45 18.78
CA GLU A 129 3.68 4.05 19.97
C GLU A 129 2.50 4.98 19.59
N ALA A 130 2.63 5.68 18.46
CA ALA A 130 1.61 6.62 18.01
C ALA A 130 0.28 5.97 17.64
N LEU A 131 0.24 4.68 17.29
CA LEU A 131 -1.00 3.96 17.02
C LEU A 131 -1.93 3.86 18.23
N GLU A 132 -1.37 3.88 19.44
CA GLU A 132 -2.17 3.85 20.66
C GLU A 132 -3.14 5.04 20.75
N MET A 133 -2.77 6.23 20.24
CA MET A 133 -3.64 7.39 20.18
C MET A 133 -4.90 7.14 19.32
N TYR A 134 -4.74 6.42 18.21
CA TYR A 134 -5.85 6.03 17.31
C TYR A 134 -6.77 5.03 18.00
N PHE A 135 -6.20 4.00 18.61
CA PHE A 135 -6.95 2.94 19.28
C PHE A 135 -7.76 3.50 20.46
N GLN A 136 -7.15 4.34 21.30
CA GLN A 136 -7.82 4.96 22.44
C GLN A 136 -8.92 5.96 22.01
N SER A 137 -8.73 6.69 20.92
CA SER A 137 -9.72 7.66 20.42
C SER A 137 -10.80 7.04 19.55
N GLY A 138 -10.64 5.78 19.15
CA GLY A 138 -11.57 5.08 18.26
C GLY A 138 -11.49 5.53 16.81
N VAL A 139 -10.40 6.20 16.40
CA VAL A 139 -10.13 6.51 14.99
C VAL A 139 -9.70 5.22 14.28
N PRO A 140 -10.41 4.77 13.22
CA PRO A 140 -10.10 3.50 12.59
C PRO A 140 -8.75 3.53 11.86
N VAL A 141 -8.02 2.41 11.99
CA VAL A 141 -6.79 2.13 11.25
C VAL A 141 -7.01 0.88 10.41
N ILE A 142 -6.62 0.94 9.14
CA ILE A 142 -6.60 -0.22 8.23
C ILE A 142 -5.16 -0.44 7.79
N PHE A 143 -4.62 -1.61 8.04
CA PHE A 143 -3.28 -1.98 7.59
C PHE A 143 -3.33 -2.56 6.19
N ILE A 144 -2.33 -2.23 5.39
CA ILE A 144 -2.09 -2.82 4.06
C ILE A 144 -0.64 -3.24 3.95
N ASP A 145 -0.34 -4.19 3.07
CA ASP A 145 1.00 -4.72 2.80
C ASP A 145 1.64 -5.44 3.99
N ASN A 146 2.01 -4.73 5.04
CA ASN A 146 2.56 -5.26 6.28
C ASN A 146 1.62 -5.06 7.47
N LEU A 147 1.75 -5.92 8.48
CA LEU A 147 1.00 -5.84 9.74
C LEU A 147 1.98 -5.66 10.90
N PRO A 148 1.90 -4.57 11.69
CA PRO A 148 2.69 -4.41 12.90
C PRO A 148 2.16 -5.30 14.02
N HIS A 149 2.91 -5.42 15.11
CA HIS A 149 2.47 -6.11 16.32
C HIS A 149 1.39 -5.28 17.01
N VAL A 150 0.15 -5.62 16.79
CA VAL A 150 -1.01 -5.02 17.45
C VAL A 150 -1.90 -6.10 18.05
N LYS A 151 -2.80 -5.71 18.96
CA LYS A 151 -3.77 -6.65 19.52
C LYS A 151 -4.76 -7.13 18.44
N PRO A 152 -5.27 -8.37 18.54
CA PRO A 152 -6.16 -8.94 17.52
C PRO A 152 -7.38 -8.06 17.19
N GLU A 153 -7.92 -7.33 18.17
CA GLU A 153 -9.04 -6.40 17.95
C GLU A 153 -8.70 -5.20 17.06
N TYR A 154 -7.42 -4.94 16.82
CA TYR A 154 -6.92 -3.87 15.96
C TYR A 154 -6.34 -4.37 14.63
N GLU A 155 -6.29 -5.69 14.40
CA GLU A 155 -5.78 -6.30 13.17
C GLU A 155 -6.76 -6.15 11.99
N ASP A 156 -7.23 -4.95 11.70
CA ASP A 156 -8.07 -4.70 10.53
C ASP A 156 -7.19 -4.44 9.31
N CYS A 157 -7.07 -5.42 8.41
CA CYS A 157 -6.06 -5.36 7.36
C CYS A 157 -6.49 -6.01 6.03
N VAL A 158 -5.84 -5.53 4.95
CA VAL A 158 -5.96 -6.08 3.59
C VAL A 158 -4.56 -6.40 3.09
N LEU A 159 -4.22 -7.68 3.06
CA LEU A 159 -2.87 -8.17 2.79
C LEU A 159 -2.85 -9.09 1.57
N LEU A 160 -1.68 -9.27 0.99
CA LEU A 160 -1.43 -10.35 0.03
C LEU A 160 -1.24 -11.69 0.76
N ASP A 161 -1.63 -12.79 0.15
CA ASP A 161 -1.16 -14.12 0.54
C ASP A 161 0.31 -14.30 0.07
N ASN A 162 1.22 -13.80 0.89
CA ASN A 162 2.66 -13.79 0.61
C ASN A 162 3.27 -15.19 0.55
N SER A 163 2.74 -16.14 1.35
CA SER A 163 3.16 -17.54 1.27
C SER A 163 2.78 -18.15 -0.07
N ARG A 164 1.55 -17.92 -0.54
CA ARG A 164 1.10 -18.37 -1.85
C ARG A 164 1.88 -17.73 -2.99
N ALA A 165 2.25 -16.45 -2.86
CA ALA A 165 3.07 -15.74 -3.84
C ALA A 165 4.41 -16.46 -4.10
N SER A 166 5.12 -16.79 -3.03
CA SER A 166 6.38 -17.55 -3.15
C SER A 166 6.15 -18.98 -3.64
N ALA A 167 5.07 -19.63 -3.22
CA ALA A 167 4.73 -20.96 -3.71
C ALA A 167 4.51 -20.97 -5.23
N LEU A 168 3.83 -19.97 -5.80
CA LEU A 168 3.65 -19.85 -7.25
C LEU A 168 4.99 -19.70 -8.00
N ALA A 169 5.95 -18.98 -7.43
CA ALA A 169 7.27 -18.82 -8.03
C ALA A 169 8.04 -20.14 -8.05
N VAL A 170 8.07 -20.86 -6.92
CA VAL A 170 8.72 -22.18 -6.82
C VAL A 170 8.04 -23.19 -7.73
N GLU A 171 6.72 -23.26 -7.72
CA GLU A 171 5.93 -24.15 -8.58
C GLU A 171 6.23 -23.92 -10.07
N CYS A 172 6.36 -22.65 -10.48
CA CYS A 172 6.71 -22.29 -11.85
C CYS A 172 8.09 -22.82 -12.24
N LEU A 173 9.10 -22.60 -11.39
CA LEU A 173 10.48 -23.03 -11.64
C LEU A 173 10.64 -24.55 -11.54
N ALA A 174 10.02 -25.21 -10.56
CA ALA A 174 10.05 -26.65 -10.42
C ALA A 174 9.41 -27.37 -11.62
N LYS A 175 8.26 -26.87 -12.13
CA LYS A 175 7.63 -27.38 -13.37
C LYS A 175 8.49 -27.19 -14.61
N ALA A 176 9.34 -26.16 -14.65
CA ALA A 176 10.33 -25.98 -15.70
C ALA A 176 11.55 -26.92 -15.54
N GLY A 177 11.64 -27.70 -14.44
CA GLY A 177 12.69 -28.68 -14.18
C GLY A 177 13.90 -28.12 -13.41
N HIS A 178 13.77 -26.96 -12.76
CA HIS A 178 14.79 -26.42 -11.87
C HIS A 178 14.72 -27.11 -10.50
N GLU A 179 15.82 -27.69 -10.08
CA GLU A 179 15.92 -28.43 -8.81
C GLU A 179 16.68 -27.64 -7.73
N GLN A 180 17.56 -26.72 -8.14
CA GLN A 180 18.35 -25.87 -7.27
C GLN A 180 17.89 -24.41 -7.54
N ILE A 181 17.05 -23.91 -6.66
CA ILE A 181 16.42 -22.61 -6.78
C ILE A 181 16.93 -21.71 -5.66
N ALA A 182 17.53 -20.58 -6.03
CA ALA A 182 17.91 -19.54 -5.10
C ALA A 182 16.74 -18.58 -4.84
N VAL A 183 16.80 -17.87 -3.71
CA VAL A 183 15.82 -16.81 -3.40
C VAL A 183 16.50 -15.58 -2.84
N ILE A 184 15.99 -14.40 -3.22
CA ILE A 184 16.30 -13.12 -2.59
C ILE A 184 15.00 -12.59 -1.99
N VAL A 185 14.88 -12.62 -0.66
CA VAL A 185 13.72 -12.12 0.08
C VAL A 185 14.02 -10.76 0.72
N GLY A 186 12.98 -10.06 1.12
CA GLY A 186 13.11 -8.81 1.87
C GLY A 186 13.46 -9.03 3.34
N ASN A 187 13.22 -7.99 4.13
CA ASN A 187 13.49 -7.98 5.57
C ASN A 187 12.54 -8.94 6.30
N GLU A 188 13.08 -9.90 7.06
CA GLU A 188 12.29 -10.87 7.84
C GLU A 188 11.61 -10.27 9.09
N ARG A 189 11.93 -9.03 9.45
CA ARG A 189 11.18 -8.30 10.50
C ARG A 189 9.82 -7.83 10.02
N GLU A 190 9.62 -7.77 8.71
CA GLU A 190 8.35 -7.44 8.09
C GLU A 190 7.57 -8.71 7.77
N THR A 191 6.25 -8.66 7.93
CA THR A 191 5.38 -9.81 7.66
C THR A 191 5.50 -10.29 6.21
N THR A 192 5.67 -9.38 5.25
CA THR A 192 5.87 -9.72 3.83
C THR A 192 7.14 -10.55 3.62
N GLY A 193 8.28 -10.14 4.17
CA GLY A 193 9.56 -10.85 4.04
C GLY A 193 9.53 -12.23 4.71
N LEU A 194 9.01 -12.28 5.94
CA LEU A 194 8.88 -13.51 6.71
C LEU A 194 7.98 -14.55 6.00
N GLU A 195 6.78 -14.11 5.57
CA GLU A 195 5.81 -14.99 4.92
C GLU A 195 6.29 -15.45 3.54
N ARG A 196 6.97 -14.58 2.76
CA ARG A 196 7.56 -14.96 1.46
C ARG A 196 8.65 -16.01 1.64
N LEU A 197 9.54 -15.85 2.62
CA LEU A 197 10.57 -16.86 2.90
C LEU A 197 9.96 -18.18 3.38
N ARG A 198 8.98 -18.13 4.26
CA ARG A 198 8.25 -19.31 4.73
C ARG A 198 7.56 -20.03 3.57
N GLY A 199 6.83 -19.31 2.74
CA GLY A 199 6.15 -19.85 1.56
C GLY A 199 7.12 -20.48 0.56
N PHE A 200 8.30 -19.88 0.36
CA PHE A 200 9.36 -20.45 -0.48
C PHE A 200 9.86 -21.78 0.06
N ARG A 201 10.18 -21.86 1.36
CA ARG A 201 10.68 -23.11 1.99
C ARG A 201 9.64 -24.23 1.92
N ASN A 202 8.39 -23.93 2.27
CA ASN A 202 7.30 -24.90 2.23
C ASN A 202 7.09 -25.42 0.80
N ALA A 203 7.10 -24.53 -0.19
CA ALA A 203 6.92 -24.93 -1.57
C ALA A 203 8.08 -25.78 -2.13
N LEU A 204 9.32 -25.53 -1.71
CA LEU A 204 10.43 -26.45 -2.03
C LEU A 204 10.17 -27.84 -1.46
N GLU A 205 9.76 -27.95 -0.20
CA GLU A 205 9.44 -29.22 0.45
C GLU A 205 8.29 -29.95 -0.28
N ASP A 206 7.21 -29.25 -0.62
CA ASP A 206 6.06 -29.79 -1.36
C ASP A 206 6.45 -30.37 -2.73
N HIS A 207 7.52 -29.83 -3.35
CA HIS A 207 8.05 -30.33 -4.62
C HIS A 207 9.21 -31.31 -4.46
N GLY A 208 9.55 -31.72 -3.24
CA GLY A 208 10.67 -32.65 -2.95
C GLY A 208 12.06 -32.03 -3.21
N LEU A 209 12.13 -30.69 -3.24
CA LEU A 209 13.38 -29.95 -3.46
C LEU A 209 14.03 -29.58 -2.12
N LYS A 210 15.37 -29.46 -2.14
CA LYS A 210 16.11 -29.11 -0.93
C LYS A 210 16.17 -27.61 -0.71
N ALA A 211 15.82 -27.18 0.50
CA ALA A 211 16.07 -25.83 0.96
C ALA A 211 17.53 -25.68 1.38
N ILE A 212 18.35 -25.03 0.55
CA ILE A 212 19.79 -24.83 0.76
C ILE A 212 19.98 -23.42 1.37
N PRO A 213 20.44 -23.30 2.65
CA PRO A 213 20.54 -22.01 3.32
C PRO A 213 21.40 -20.99 2.58
N GLU A 214 22.49 -21.44 1.94
CA GLU A 214 23.43 -20.60 1.19
C GLU A 214 22.80 -19.95 -0.04
N LEU A 215 21.72 -20.54 -0.59
CA LEU A 215 20.94 -20.02 -1.71
C LEU A 215 19.80 -19.08 -1.27
N MET A 216 19.65 -18.82 0.03
CA MET A 216 18.63 -17.92 0.58
C MET A 216 19.29 -16.62 1.04
N LYS A 217 19.06 -15.54 0.30
CA LYS A 217 19.64 -14.23 0.60
C LYS A 217 18.58 -13.26 1.11
N LYS A 218 18.99 -12.39 2.03
CA LYS A 218 18.15 -11.35 2.63
C LYS A 218 18.55 -10.00 2.09
N GLY A 219 17.65 -9.39 1.34
CA GLY A 219 17.76 -8.03 0.85
C GLY A 219 17.06 -7.05 1.80
N ASP A 220 16.85 -5.84 1.27
CA ASP A 220 16.37 -4.67 2.02
C ASP A 220 15.29 -3.90 1.26
N TYR A 221 14.64 -4.56 0.30
CA TYR A 221 13.68 -3.96 -0.63
C TYR A 221 14.26 -2.84 -1.52
N GLN A 222 15.58 -2.67 -1.57
CA GLN A 222 16.26 -1.70 -2.41
C GLN A 222 16.98 -2.37 -3.60
N VAL A 223 17.25 -1.58 -4.65
CA VAL A 223 17.96 -2.06 -5.84
C VAL A 223 19.36 -2.56 -5.49
N GLU A 224 20.07 -1.81 -4.64
CA GLU A 224 21.41 -2.13 -4.18
C GLU A 224 21.46 -3.44 -3.39
N GLY A 225 20.44 -3.70 -2.56
CA GLY A 225 20.34 -4.95 -1.81
C GLY A 225 20.10 -6.15 -2.72
N GLY A 226 19.21 -6.02 -3.71
CA GLY A 226 18.99 -7.05 -4.73
C GLY A 226 20.27 -7.33 -5.55
N TYR A 227 20.98 -6.28 -5.94
CA TYR A 227 22.25 -6.39 -6.66
C TYR A 227 23.32 -7.09 -5.84
N ARG A 228 23.53 -6.69 -4.60
CA ARG A 228 24.48 -7.30 -3.67
C ARG A 228 24.18 -8.79 -3.45
N CYS A 229 22.93 -9.14 -3.11
CA CYS A 229 22.52 -10.50 -2.88
C CYS A 229 22.73 -11.40 -4.11
N MET A 230 22.40 -10.89 -5.30
CA MET A 230 22.63 -11.64 -6.54
C MET A 230 24.11 -11.83 -6.84
N ARG A 231 24.93 -10.82 -6.62
CA ARG A 231 26.39 -10.94 -6.72
C ARG A 231 26.95 -12.01 -5.81
N GLU A 232 26.56 -12.03 -4.53
CA GLU A 232 26.97 -13.06 -3.58
C GLU A 232 26.55 -14.48 -4.02
N LEU A 233 25.35 -14.64 -4.58
CA LEU A 233 24.90 -15.92 -5.12
C LEU A 233 25.78 -16.36 -6.31
N LEU A 234 26.09 -15.45 -7.23
CA LEU A 234 26.92 -15.75 -8.40
C LEU A 234 28.36 -16.07 -8.04
N GLU A 235 28.94 -15.36 -7.07
CA GLU A 235 30.29 -15.63 -6.56
C GLU A 235 30.39 -16.97 -5.86
N ALA A 236 29.33 -17.41 -5.17
CA ALA A 236 29.27 -18.71 -4.49
C ALA A 236 28.82 -19.87 -5.40
N ARG A 237 28.55 -19.63 -6.68
CA ARG A 237 27.85 -20.58 -7.57
C ARG A 237 28.62 -21.89 -7.82
N GLU A 238 29.94 -21.87 -7.74
CA GLU A 238 30.73 -23.11 -7.86
C GLU A 238 30.55 -24.03 -6.65
N ALA A 239 30.46 -23.47 -5.44
CA ALA A 239 30.26 -24.22 -4.21
C ALA A 239 28.78 -24.56 -3.98
N HIS A 240 27.88 -23.67 -4.36
CA HIS A 240 26.43 -23.78 -4.19
C HIS A 240 25.73 -23.52 -5.54
N PRO A 241 25.71 -24.56 -6.44
CA PRO A 241 25.13 -24.38 -7.76
C PRO A 241 23.62 -24.12 -7.70
N PHE A 242 23.15 -23.25 -8.57
CA PHE A 242 21.74 -23.01 -8.81
C PHE A 242 21.48 -22.70 -10.29
N THR A 243 20.28 -22.99 -10.75
CA THR A 243 19.86 -22.76 -12.14
C THR A 243 18.75 -21.71 -12.26
N ALA A 244 18.14 -21.36 -11.15
CA ALA A 244 17.06 -20.39 -11.11
C ALA A 244 17.09 -19.56 -9.83
N VAL A 245 16.54 -18.34 -9.90
CA VAL A 245 16.36 -17.45 -8.75
C VAL A 245 14.97 -16.86 -8.73
N TYR A 246 14.35 -16.86 -7.56
CA TYR A 246 13.17 -16.07 -7.25
C TYR A 246 13.57 -14.82 -6.49
N VAL A 247 13.15 -13.64 -6.97
CA VAL A 247 13.41 -12.36 -6.31
C VAL A 247 12.10 -11.72 -5.90
N SER A 248 11.90 -11.56 -4.60
CA SER A 248 10.59 -11.31 -4.00
C SER A 248 10.20 -9.83 -3.88
N SER A 249 10.78 -8.93 -4.65
CA SER A 249 10.31 -7.54 -4.80
C SER A 249 10.78 -6.90 -6.11
N TYR A 250 10.06 -5.88 -6.57
CA TYR A 250 10.37 -5.15 -7.81
C TYR A 250 11.78 -4.54 -7.80
N LYS A 251 12.10 -3.72 -6.80
CA LYS A 251 13.40 -3.04 -6.73
C LYS A 251 14.55 -4.03 -6.63
N MET A 252 14.42 -5.06 -5.79
CA MET A 252 15.44 -6.12 -5.70
C MET A 252 15.57 -6.88 -7.02
N SER A 253 14.47 -7.12 -7.75
CA SER A 253 14.51 -7.74 -9.08
C SER A 253 15.31 -6.90 -10.07
N CYS A 254 15.13 -5.57 -10.08
CA CYS A 254 15.96 -4.67 -10.89
C CYS A 254 17.45 -4.82 -10.58
N GLY A 255 17.81 -4.87 -9.29
CA GLY A 255 19.19 -5.07 -8.84
C GLY A 255 19.77 -6.43 -9.24
N ALA A 256 19.00 -7.50 -9.05
CA ALA A 256 19.41 -8.86 -9.41
C ALA A 256 19.62 -9.02 -10.93
N LEU A 257 18.69 -8.50 -11.74
CA LEU A 257 18.79 -8.51 -13.20
C LEU A 257 20.03 -7.72 -13.69
N LYS A 258 20.32 -6.58 -13.05
CA LYS A 258 21.55 -5.81 -13.33
C LYS A 258 22.80 -6.64 -13.04
N ALA A 259 22.87 -7.33 -11.89
CA ALA A 259 24.02 -8.16 -11.52
C ALA A 259 24.22 -9.33 -12.49
N ILE A 260 23.16 -10.02 -12.90
CA ILE A 260 23.21 -11.11 -13.88
C ILE A 260 23.77 -10.60 -15.22
N ARG A 261 23.25 -9.45 -15.69
CA ARG A 261 23.68 -8.85 -16.96
C ARG A 261 25.15 -8.40 -16.94
N GLU A 262 25.61 -7.81 -15.85
CA GLU A 262 27.02 -7.37 -15.70
C GLU A 262 28.02 -8.53 -15.67
N GLN A 263 27.58 -9.72 -15.25
CA GLN A 263 28.35 -10.95 -15.35
C GLN A 263 28.31 -11.63 -16.72
N GLY A 264 27.60 -11.01 -17.69
CA GLY A 264 27.48 -11.55 -19.04
C GLY A 264 26.60 -12.82 -19.14
N LEU A 265 25.83 -13.13 -18.10
CA LEU A 265 24.97 -14.31 -18.06
C LEU A 265 23.66 -14.05 -18.79
N ARG A 266 23.17 -15.05 -19.48
CA ARG A 266 21.92 -15.01 -20.25
C ARG A 266 20.76 -15.49 -19.39
N ILE A 267 19.62 -14.88 -19.59
CA ILE A 267 18.34 -15.25 -19.00
C ILE A 267 17.45 -15.79 -20.13
N PRO A 268 16.90 -16.98 -20.03
CA PRO A 268 16.97 -17.94 -18.92
C PRO A 268 18.13 -18.94 -18.99
N GLU A 269 18.93 -18.99 -20.07
CA GLU A 269 19.83 -20.11 -20.43
C GLU A 269 20.89 -20.38 -19.35
N ASP A 270 21.43 -19.34 -18.72
CA ASP A 270 22.46 -19.46 -17.67
C ASP A 270 21.85 -19.34 -16.26
N VAL A 271 20.83 -18.51 -16.09
CA VAL A 271 20.05 -18.32 -14.86
C VAL A 271 18.61 -17.98 -15.19
N ALA A 272 17.67 -18.84 -14.84
CA ALA A 272 16.24 -18.53 -14.92
C ALA A 272 15.83 -17.60 -13.78
N VAL A 273 14.86 -16.71 -14.07
CA VAL A 273 14.42 -15.68 -13.11
C VAL A 273 12.90 -15.65 -12.99
N VAL A 274 12.41 -15.64 -11.76
CA VAL A 274 11.05 -15.20 -11.43
C VAL A 274 11.16 -13.95 -10.56
N ALA A 275 10.53 -12.88 -11.00
CA ALA A 275 10.51 -11.60 -10.31
C ALA A 275 9.21 -11.39 -9.52
N PHE A 276 9.08 -10.24 -8.88
CA PHE A 276 7.88 -9.82 -8.16
C PHE A 276 7.50 -8.39 -8.57
N ASP A 277 6.26 -8.19 -8.99
CA ASP A 277 5.72 -6.92 -9.52
C ASP A 277 6.54 -6.28 -10.65
N PHE A 278 7.33 -7.10 -11.35
CA PHE A 278 8.16 -6.65 -12.47
C PHE A 278 7.31 -6.63 -13.74
N LEU A 279 6.49 -5.59 -13.89
CA LEU A 279 5.63 -5.41 -15.05
C LEU A 279 6.39 -4.70 -16.16
N ASP A 280 6.43 -5.29 -17.35
CA ASP A 280 6.91 -4.65 -18.57
C ASP A 280 5.73 -4.15 -19.39
N GLU A 281 5.27 -2.93 -19.10
CA GLU A 281 4.18 -2.29 -19.83
C GLU A 281 4.56 -1.96 -21.29
N THR A 282 5.85 -1.94 -21.59
CA THR A 282 6.37 -1.57 -22.92
C THR A 282 6.57 -2.75 -23.85
N GLY A 283 6.70 -3.97 -23.29
CA GLY A 283 7.06 -5.18 -24.03
C GLY A 283 8.48 -5.14 -24.61
N LEU A 284 9.34 -4.26 -24.11
CA LEU A 284 10.70 -4.08 -24.63
C LEU A 284 11.75 -4.95 -23.91
N ASN A 285 11.38 -5.57 -22.79
CA ASN A 285 12.30 -6.49 -22.10
C ASN A 285 12.44 -7.80 -22.88
N VAL A 286 13.67 -8.16 -23.20
CA VAL A 286 14.02 -9.42 -23.85
C VAL A 286 15.12 -10.10 -23.01
N PRO A 287 14.84 -11.27 -22.45
CA PRO A 287 13.56 -11.99 -22.46
C PRO A 287 12.48 -11.28 -21.61
N SER A 288 11.21 -11.61 -21.88
CA SER A 288 10.09 -11.18 -21.03
C SER A 288 10.21 -11.86 -19.65
N ILE A 289 10.04 -11.07 -18.59
CA ILE A 289 10.26 -11.55 -17.22
C ILE A 289 9.00 -12.18 -16.64
N THR A 290 9.11 -13.44 -16.20
CA THR A 290 8.08 -14.10 -15.40
C THR A 290 7.99 -13.42 -14.05
N THR A 291 6.79 -13.00 -13.65
CA THR A 291 6.61 -12.22 -12.42
C THR A 291 5.39 -12.66 -11.62
N ILE A 292 5.51 -12.59 -10.30
CA ILE A 292 4.36 -12.65 -9.39
C ILE A 292 3.77 -11.24 -9.32
N THR A 293 2.44 -11.13 -9.47
CA THR A 293 1.74 -9.84 -9.42
C THR A 293 0.76 -9.79 -8.26
N GLN A 294 0.57 -8.59 -7.74
CA GLN A 294 -0.38 -8.28 -6.69
C GLN A 294 -1.66 -7.62 -7.27
N PRO A 295 -2.83 -7.89 -6.71
CA PRO A 295 -4.09 -7.27 -7.15
C PRO A 295 -4.24 -5.85 -6.56
N THR A 296 -3.39 -4.91 -7.00
CA THR A 296 -3.25 -3.55 -6.43
C THR A 296 -4.57 -2.78 -6.38
N GLU A 297 -5.37 -2.85 -7.46
CA GLU A 297 -6.69 -2.21 -7.52
C GLU A 297 -7.65 -2.79 -6.46
N SER A 298 -7.65 -4.12 -6.29
CA SER A 298 -8.47 -4.78 -5.28
C SER A 298 -8.02 -4.41 -3.87
N ILE A 299 -6.71 -4.36 -3.61
CA ILE A 299 -6.17 -3.96 -2.30
C ILE A 299 -6.65 -2.55 -1.94
N GLY A 300 -6.45 -1.57 -2.82
CA GLY A 300 -6.86 -0.19 -2.58
C GLY A 300 -8.38 -0.03 -2.42
N THR A 301 -9.14 -0.66 -3.31
CA THR A 301 -10.62 -0.61 -3.27
C THR A 301 -11.19 -1.24 -1.99
N ILE A 302 -10.68 -2.41 -1.59
CA ILE A 302 -11.15 -3.12 -0.40
C ILE A 302 -10.75 -2.36 0.86
N ALA A 303 -9.51 -1.86 0.95
CA ALA A 303 -9.06 -1.06 2.09
C ALA A 303 -9.91 0.21 2.26
N ALA A 304 -10.21 0.92 1.18
CA ALA A 304 -11.06 2.11 1.21
C ALA A 304 -12.50 1.78 1.63
N ASN A 305 -13.11 0.73 1.07
CA ASN A 305 -14.45 0.30 1.46
C ASN A 305 -14.52 -0.15 2.92
N ARG A 306 -13.49 -0.85 3.39
CA ARG A 306 -13.37 -1.24 4.79
C ARG A 306 -13.28 -0.04 5.72
N MET A 307 -12.46 0.96 5.37
CA MET A 307 -12.39 2.23 6.08
C MET A 307 -13.75 2.93 6.14
N LEU A 308 -14.45 3.05 5.02
CA LEU A 308 -15.77 3.67 4.96
C LEU A 308 -16.80 2.92 5.81
N ALA A 309 -16.76 1.59 5.84
CA ALA A 309 -17.61 0.78 6.71
C ALA A 309 -17.38 1.11 8.19
N ARG A 310 -16.11 1.25 8.61
CA ARG A 310 -15.75 1.66 9.98
C ARG A 310 -16.26 3.07 10.31
N LEU A 311 -16.11 4.02 9.39
CA LEU A 311 -16.51 5.42 9.58
C LEU A 311 -18.04 5.63 9.61
N ARG A 312 -18.80 4.72 9.00
CA ARG A 312 -20.27 4.75 8.97
C ARG A 312 -20.94 4.05 10.14
N CYS A 313 -20.15 3.29 10.89
CA CYS A 313 -20.68 2.54 12.02
C CYS A 313 -21.25 3.48 13.08
N GLU A 314 -22.43 3.15 13.58
CA GLU A 314 -23.04 3.89 14.69
C GLU A 314 -22.25 3.68 15.98
N LYS A 315 -22.14 4.75 16.79
CA LYS A 315 -21.46 4.65 18.09
C LYS A 315 -22.11 3.56 18.94
N GLY A 316 -21.32 2.58 19.33
CA GLY A 316 -21.75 1.45 20.14
C GLY A 316 -21.99 0.15 19.36
N THR A 317 -21.88 0.16 18.04
CA THR A 317 -21.80 -1.07 17.25
C THR A 317 -20.35 -1.50 17.11
N GLU A 318 -20.01 -2.67 17.58
CA GLU A 318 -18.67 -3.22 17.43
C GLU A 318 -18.47 -3.74 16.00
N ILE A 319 -17.56 -3.15 15.25
CA ILE A 319 -17.11 -3.75 13.99
C ILE A 319 -15.86 -4.59 14.32
N ILE A 320 -16.00 -5.89 14.13
CA ILE A 320 -14.90 -6.83 14.33
C ILE A 320 -13.80 -6.54 13.29
N ALA A 321 -12.55 -6.49 13.75
CA ALA A 321 -11.38 -6.42 12.89
C ALA A 321 -11.36 -7.63 11.93
N GLN A 322 -10.93 -7.43 10.69
CA GLN A 322 -10.91 -8.47 9.66
C GLN A 322 -9.55 -8.53 9.00
N ARG A 323 -8.99 -9.73 8.92
CA ARG A 323 -7.81 -10.01 8.12
C ARG A 323 -8.24 -10.52 6.76
N ILE A 324 -8.14 -9.69 5.72
CA ILE A 324 -8.51 -10.01 4.35
C ILE A 324 -7.24 -10.35 3.58
N LEU A 325 -7.14 -11.59 3.11
CA LEU A 325 -6.01 -12.05 2.29
C LEU A 325 -6.43 -12.11 0.82
N LEU A 326 -5.63 -11.50 -0.05
CA LEU A 326 -5.85 -11.50 -1.49
C LEU A 326 -4.85 -12.40 -2.19
N ALA A 327 -5.34 -13.15 -3.18
CA ALA A 327 -4.52 -14.08 -3.92
C ALA A 327 -3.58 -13.35 -4.90
N PRO A 328 -2.28 -13.70 -4.93
CA PRO A 328 -1.37 -13.28 -5.99
C PRO A 328 -1.67 -13.99 -7.31
N ALA A 329 -1.14 -13.45 -8.41
CA ALA A 329 -1.16 -14.11 -9.71
C ALA A 329 0.25 -14.29 -10.27
N LEU A 330 0.43 -15.28 -11.14
CA LEU A 330 1.66 -15.51 -11.90
C LEU A 330 1.45 -15.04 -13.34
N GLN A 331 2.20 -14.04 -13.77
CA GLN A 331 2.30 -13.65 -15.17
C GLN A 331 3.54 -14.30 -15.77
N LYS A 332 3.33 -15.25 -16.68
CA LYS A 332 4.42 -15.98 -17.33
C LYS A 332 5.09 -15.15 -18.41
N GLY A 333 6.41 -15.10 -18.35
CA GLY A 333 7.31 -14.66 -19.40
C GLY A 333 8.27 -15.77 -19.84
N ASP A 334 9.31 -15.40 -20.57
CA ASP A 334 10.32 -16.35 -21.08
C ASP A 334 11.42 -16.62 -20.04
N SER A 335 11.63 -15.73 -19.08
CA SER A 335 12.77 -15.77 -18.14
C SER A 335 12.79 -16.97 -17.18
N SER A 336 11.70 -17.73 -17.06
CA SER A 336 11.60 -18.89 -16.15
C SER A 336 11.68 -20.24 -16.86
N ARG A 337 12.00 -20.27 -18.15
CA ARG A 337 12.19 -21.52 -18.91
C ARG A 337 13.52 -22.18 -18.54
N ARG A 338 13.63 -23.47 -18.84
CA ARG A 338 14.89 -24.21 -18.76
C ARG A 338 15.46 -24.46 -20.14
#